data_03516c1a57f4672bd15d73f6b17c3647
#
_entry.id   03516c1a57f4672bd15d73f6b17c3647
#
_cell.length_a   1.000
_cell.length_b   1.000
_cell.length_c   1.000
_cell.angle_alpha   90.00
_cell.angle_beta   90.00
_cell.angle_gamma   90.00
#
_symmetry.space_group_name_H-M   'P 1'
#
loop_
_entity.id
_entity.type
_entity.pdbx_description
1 polymer ?
#
loop_
_entity_poly.entity_id
_entity_poly.type
_entity_poly.pdbx_seq_one_letter_code
_entity_poly.pdbx_strand_id
1 'polypeptide(L)'
;MSLQLNIRKYEEKDFERLCQVHDPARKSELEYAGLLAAFLPLSIAAEREGLFEYQVYVAEDKGRVVGFIAFSDTELAWLYVDRSCARQGVGSELMRFALERVQDDAEIEVLDGNEPALALYAKFGFTTVRMVTGVMPGNESFPVTVHVLERQ
;
A
#
# COMPACT_ATOMS: atom_id res chain seq x y z
N MET A 1 10.65 -1.73 21.58
CA MET A 1 9.35 -2.22 22.03
C MET A 1 8.57 -2.78 20.84
N SER A 2 8.16 -4.03 20.91
CA SER A 2 7.38 -4.61 19.83
C SER A 2 5.92 -4.17 19.94
N LEU A 3 5.27 -3.96 18.78
CA LEU A 3 3.86 -3.65 18.73
C LEU A 3 3.04 -4.93 18.90
N GLN A 4 1.88 -4.80 19.52
CA GLN A 4 0.90 -5.89 19.59
C GLN A 4 -0.18 -5.57 18.56
N LEU A 5 -0.03 -6.13 17.37
CA LEU A 5 -0.92 -5.82 16.26
C LEU A 5 -2.13 -6.74 16.22
N ASN A 6 -3.28 -6.15 16.02
CA ASN A 6 -4.50 -6.86 15.70
C ASN A 6 -4.95 -6.45 14.30
N ILE A 7 -5.07 -7.41 13.40
CA ILE A 7 -5.50 -7.15 12.02
C ILE A 7 -6.97 -7.54 11.90
N ARG A 8 -7.79 -6.60 11.46
CA ARG A 8 -9.24 -6.80 11.31
C ARG A 8 -9.76 -6.09 10.08
N LYS A 9 -10.98 -6.42 9.69
CA LYS A 9 -11.62 -5.75 8.56
C LYS A 9 -11.80 -4.26 8.85
N TYR A 10 -11.66 -3.48 7.79
CA TYR A 10 -11.97 -2.05 7.80
C TYR A 10 -13.44 -1.83 8.18
N GLU A 11 -13.68 -0.78 8.96
CA GLU A 11 -15.02 -0.29 9.27
C GLU A 11 -15.08 1.19 8.90
N GLU A 12 -16.28 1.68 8.58
CA GLU A 12 -16.45 3.05 8.12
C GLU A 12 -15.87 4.08 9.11
N LYS A 13 -15.95 3.80 10.40
CA LYS A 13 -15.38 4.68 11.45
C LYS A 13 -13.87 4.84 11.34
N ASP A 14 -13.19 3.96 10.62
CA ASP A 14 -11.74 3.99 10.47
C ASP A 14 -11.26 4.99 9.40
N PHE A 15 -12.16 5.48 8.56
CA PHE A 15 -11.74 6.22 7.36
C PHE A 15 -10.90 7.45 7.68
N GLU A 16 -11.29 8.23 8.67
CA GLU A 16 -10.53 9.43 9.04
C GLU A 16 -9.10 9.07 9.43
N ARG A 17 -8.94 7.97 10.19
CA ARG A 17 -7.62 7.52 10.59
C ARG A 17 -6.81 6.97 9.40
N LEU A 18 -7.49 6.29 8.46
CA LEU A 18 -6.82 5.86 7.23
C LEU A 18 -6.24 7.05 6.47
N CYS A 19 -6.96 8.17 6.40
CA CYS A 19 -6.45 9.37 5.76
C CYS A 19 -5.16 9.86 6.43
N GLN A 20 -5.11 9.85 7.76
CA GLN A 20 -3.94 10.27 8.53
C GLN A 20 -2.75 9.34 8.31
N VAL A 21 -2.99 8.05 8.12
CA VAL A 21 -1.95 7.07 7.83
C VAL A 21 -1.47 7.20 6.37
N HIS A 22 -2.42 7.29 5.44
CA HIS A 22 -2.14 7.30 4.00
C HIS A 22 -1.40 8.56 3.54
N ASP A 23 -1.88 9.74 3.93
CA ASP A 23 -1.43 10.97 3.28
C ASP A 23 0.07 11.23 3.44
N PRO A 24 0.65 11.17 4.65
CA PRO A 24 2.09 11.34 4.78
C PRO A 24 2.89 10.23 4.09
N ALA A 25 2.41 8.98 4.17
CA ALA A 25 3.10 7.84 3.56
C ALA A 25 3.08 7.93 2.03
N ARG A 26 1.94 8.33 1.45
CA ARG A 26 1.82 8.50 0.01
C ARG A 26 2.72 9.62 -0.51
N LYS A 27 2.81 10.72 0.23
CA LYS A 27 3.72 11.82 -0.12
C LYS A 27 5.16 11.34 -0.20
N SER A 28 5.61 10.55 0.78
CA SER A 28 6.96 9.97 0.77
C SER A 28 7.18 9.08 -0.45
N GLU A 29 6.20 8.24 -0.75
CA GLU A 29 6.22 7.34 -1.90
C GLU A 29 6.38 8.13 -3.20
N LEU A 30 5.61 9.19 -3.36
CA LEU A 30 5.67 10.04 -4.55
C LEU A 30 7.00 10.82 -4.62
N GLU A 31 7.55 11.24 -3.50
CA GLU A 31 8.86 11.90 -3.48
C GLU A 31 9.95 10.99 -4.01
N TYR A 32 9.96 9.70 -3.63
CA TYR A 32 10.92 8.73 -4.16
C TYR A 32 10.82 8.61 -5.67
N ALA A 33 9.62 8.74 -6.21
CA ALA A 33 9.38 8.61 -7.65
C ALA A 33 9.53 9.94 -8.41
N GLY A 34 9.76 11.06 -7.70
CA GLY A 34 9.80 12.37 -8.33
C GLY A 34 8.44 12.90 -8.75
N LEU A 35 7.37 12.44 -8.10
CA LEU A 35 5.99 12.71 -8.50
C LEU A 35 5.15 13.38 -7.40
N LEU A 36 5.80 14.13 -6.50
CA LEU A 36 5.07 14.73 -5.37
C LEU A 36 3.89 15.61 -5.83
N ALA A 37 4.02 16.28 -6.97
CA ALA A 37 2.95 17.12 -7.52
C ALA A 37 1.69 16.31 -7.88
N ALA A 38 1.80 14.99 -8.02
CA ALA A 38 0.66 14.12 -8.32
C ALA A 38 -0.13 13.69 -7.08
N PHE A 39 0.26 14.13 -5.90
CA PHE A 39 -0.37 13.71 -4.66
C PHE A 39 -1.87 14.02 -4.63
N LEU A 40 -2.65 13.02 -4.25
CA LEU A 40 -4.07 13.16 -3.94
C LEU A 40 -4.29 12.63 -2.52
N PRO A 41 -5.00 13.38 -1.66
CA PRO A 41 -5.34 12.85 -0.34
C PRO A 41 -6.29 11.67 -0.47
N LEU A 42 -6.29 10.78 0.53
CA LEU A 42 -7.14 9.59 0.49
C LEU A 42 -8.62 9.94 0.35
N SER A 43 -9.05 11.08 0.90
CA SER A 43 -10.43 11.55 0.76
C SER A 43 -10.87 11.69 -0.70
N ILE A 44 -9.92 11.83 -1.62
CA ILE A 44 -10.18 11.88 -3.07
C ILE A 44 -9.75 10.58 -3.74
N ALA A 45 -8.56 10.09 -3.40
CA ALA A 45 -7.98 8.92 -4.06
C ALA A 45 -8.80 7.64 -3.81
N ALA A 46 -9.42 7.50 -2.64
CA ALA A 46 -10.17 6.29 -2.31
C ALA A 46 -11.27 6.02 -3.33
N GLU A 47 -11.99 7.05 -3.74
CA GLU A 47 -13.03 6.90 -4.76
C GLU A 47 -12.44 6.74 -6.15
N ARG A 48 -11.52 7.63 -6.53
CA ARG A 48 -10.96 7.64 -7.89
C ARG A 48 -10.18 6.38 -8.22
N GLU A 49 -9.53 5.77 -7.23
CA GLU A 49 -8.68 4.60 -7.43
C GLU A 49 -9.31 3.32 -6.89
N GLY A 50 -10.57 3.37 -6.48
CA GLY A 50 -11.35 2.18 -6.15
C GLY A 50 -10.90 1.42 -4.91
N LEU A 51 -10.49 2.12 -3.85
CA LEU A 51 -10.03 1.45 -2.63
C LEU A 51 -11.02 0.41 -2.11
N PHE A 52 -12.30 0.77 -2.08
CA PHE A 52 -13.32 -0.10 -1.48
C PHE A 52 -13.87 -1.17 -2.43
N GLU A 53 -13.32 -1.27 -3.63
CA GLU A 53 -13.54 -2.42 -4.51
C GLU A 53 -12.66 -3.60 -4.09
N TYR A 54 -11.65 -3.35 -3.26
CA TYR A 54 -10.76 -4.36 -2.69
C TYR A 54 -11.23 -4.75 -1.29
N GLN A 55 -10.67 -5.86 -0.79
CA GLN A 55 -10.82 -6.22 0.61
C GLN A 55 -9.85 -5.36 1.41
N VAL A 56 -10.37 -4.57 2.35
CA VAL A 56 -9.55 -3.64 3.14
C VAL A 56 -9.46 -4.12 4.58
N TYR A 57 -8.24 -4.27 5.07
CA TYR A 57 -7.94 -4.68 6.44
C TYR A 57 -7.04 -3.65 7.10
N VAL A 58 -7.26 -3.42 8.38
CA VAL A 58 -6.47 -2.47 9.17
C VAL A 58 -5.69 -3.22 10.23
N ALA A 59 -4.50 -2.70 10.54
CA ALA A 59 -3.71 -3.15 11.68
C ALA A 59 -3.83 -2.11 12.77
N GLU A 60 -4.21 -2.56 13.98
CA GLU A 60 -4.28 -1.65 15.10
C GLU A 60 -3.36 -2.10 16.23
N ASP A 61 -2.79 -1.12 16.92
CA ASP A 61 -1.97 -1.30 18.10
C ASP A 61 -2.70 -0.61 19.25
N LYS A 62 -3.15 -1.40 20.24
CA LYS A 62 -3.89 -0.90 21.40
C LYS A 62 -5.10 -0.05 20.99
N GLY A 63 -5.84 -0.53 19.98
CA GLY A 63 -7.06 0.10 19.52
C GLY A 63 -6.87 1.26 18.54
N ARG A 64 -5.64 1.62 18.21
CA ARG A 64 -5.35 2.69 17.26
C ARG A 64 -4.86 2.10 15.94
N VAL A 65 -5.50 2.46 14.83
CA VAL A 65 -5.08 2.00 13.52
C VAL A 65 -3.71 2.61 13.17
N VAL A 66 -2.75 1.75 12.83
CA VAL A 66 -1.38 2.15 12.48
C VAL A 66 -0.97 1.76 11.07
N GLY A 67 -1.84 1.06 10.34
CA GLY A 67 -1.60 0.71 8.94
C GLY A 67 -2.81 0.04 8.34
N PHE A 68 -2.81 -0.09 7.02
CA PHE A 68 -3.86 -0.82 6.32
C PHE A 68 -3.33 -1.44 5.03
N ILE A 69 -4.03 -2.46 4.57
CA ILE A 69 -3.74 -3.13 3.31
C ILE A 69 -5.05 -3.37 2.57
N ALA A 70 -5.01 -3.30 1.26
CA ALA A 70 -6.16 -3.63 0.42
C ALA A 70 -5.71 -4.53 -0.70
N PHE A 71 -6.48 -5.59 -0.96
CA PHE A 71 -6.11 -6.61 -1.94
C PHE A 71 -7.35 -7.29 -2.52
N SER A 72 -7.17 -7.89 -3.68
CA SER A 72 -8.11 -8.84 -4.28
C SER A 72 -7.41 -10.19 -4.35
N ASP A 73 -8.04 -11.19 -4.94
CA ASP A 73 -7.41 -12.51 -5.10
C ASP A 73 -6.12 -12.44 -5.92
N THR A 74 -6.02 -11.47 -6.83
CA THR A 74 -4.93 -11.40 -7.82
C THR A 74 -4.03 -10.19 -7.70
N GLU A 75 -4.31 -9.29 -6.76
CA GLU A 75 -3.55 -8.05 -6.65
C GLU A 75 -3.44 -7.57 -5.20
N LEU A 76 -2.24 -7.14 -4.81
CA LEU A 76 -2.03 -6.38 -3.58
C LEU A 76 -1.92 -4.92 -3.99
N ALA A 77 -2.96 -4.13 -3.73
CA ALA A 77 -3.12 -2.82 -4.35
C ALA A 77 -2.74 -1.65 -3.47
N TRP A 78 -2.92 -1.77 -2.15
CA TRP A 78 -2.66 -0.67 -1.21
C TRP A 78 -1.97 -1.22 0.03
N LEU A 79 -0.90 -0.57 0.46
CA LEU A 79 -0.22 -0.89 1.73
C LEU A 79 0.38 0.40 2.27
N TYR A 80 -0.12 0.86 3.39
CA TYR A 80 0.34 2.09 4.02
C TYR A 80 0.47 1.91 5.52
N VAL A 81 1.53 2.46 6.09
CA VAL A 81 1.85 2.36 7.51
C VAL A 81 2.08 3.76 8.05
N ASP A 82 1.59 4.02 9.27
CA ASP A 82 1.82 5.27 9.95
C ASP A 82 3.34 5.49 10.07
N ARG A 83 3.81 6.65 9.65
CA ARG A 83 5.23 6.97 9.66
C ARG A 83 5.85 6.89 11.06
N SER A 84 5.07 7.18 12.10
CA SER A 84 5.53 7.06 13.47
C SER A 84 5.78 5.62 13.89
N CYS A 85 5.26 4.66 13.13
CA CYS A 85 5.43 3.22 13.36
C CYS A 85 6.36 2.56 12.33
N ALA A 86 7.12 3.36 11.57
CA ALA A 86 8.03 2.84 10.56
C ALA A 86 9.08 1.91 11.20
N ARG A 87 9.43 0.84 10.47
CA ARG A 87 10.45 -0.15 10.88
C ARG A 87 10.09 -0.95 12.12
N GLN A 88 8.79 -0.99 12.49
CA GLN A 88 8.32 -1.79 13.62
C GLN A 88 7.57 -3.05 13.18
N GLY A 89 7.64 -3.38 11.89
CA GLY A 89 7.09 -4.62 11.36
C GLY A 89 5.62 -4.57 10.98
N VAL A 90 4.97 -3.42 11.01
CA VAL A 90 3.54 -3.30 10.66
C VAL A 90 3.30 -3.73 9.20
N GLY A 91 4.10 -3.21 8.28
CA GLY A 91 3.98 -3.58 6.87
C GLY A 91 4.19 -5.06 6.62
N SER A 92 5.18 -5.65 7.30
CA SER A 92 5.46 -7.09 7.18
C SER A 92 4.31 -7.94 7.70
N GLU A 93 3.70 -7.56 8.82
CA GLU A 93 2.55 -8.29 9.37
C GLU A 93 1.34 -8.21 8.44
N LEU A 94 1.08 -7.02 7.87
CA LEU A 94 0.00 -6.85 6.89
C LEU A 94 0.26 -7.69 5.64
N MET A 95 1.51 -7.73 5.17
CA MET A 95 1.89 -8.58 4.03
C MET A 95 1.64 -10.06 4.32
N ARG A 96 2.07 -10.55 5.48
CA ARG A 96 1.85 -11.96 5.85
C ARG A 96 0.36 -12.29 5.87
N PHE A 97 -0.44 -11.39 6.42
CA PHE A 97 -1.89 -11.55 6.45
C PHE A 97 -2.48 -11.68 5.04
N ALA A 98 -2.09 -10.76 4.15
CA ALA A 98 -2.61 -10.76 2.77
C ALA A 98 -2.14 -11.99 1.99
N LEU A 99 -0.88 -12.39 2.16
CA LEU A 99 -0.31 -13.51 1.40
C LEU A 99 -0.96 -14.85 1.71
N GLU A 100 -1.60 -14.99 2.86
CA GLU A 100 -2.40 -16.18 3.19
C GLU A 100 -3.74 -16.21 2.45
N ARG A 101 -4.13 -15.10 1.80
CA ARG A 101 -5.47 -14.92 1.22
C ARG A 101 -5.47 -14.68 -0.28
N VAL A 102 -4.36 -14.21 -0.84
CA VAL A 102 -4.24 -13.99 -2.29
C VAL A 102 -3.75 -15.24 -3.01
N GLN A 103 -3.92 -15.27 -4.33
CA GLN A 103 -3.40 -16.36 -5.16
C GLN A 103 -1.87 -16.23 -5.28
N ASP A 104 -1.21 -17.35 -5.61
CA ASP A 104 0.25 -17.37 -5.72
C ASP A 104 0.78 -16.44 -6.82
N ASP A 105 -0.02 -16.19 -7.85
CA ASP A 105 0.35 -15.33 -8.97
C ASP A 105 -0.11 -13.87 -8.78
N ALA A 106 -0.51 -13.50 -7.57
CA ALA A 106 -0.93 -12.12 -7.30
C ALA A 106 0.20 -11.13 -7.61
N GLU A 107 -0.18 -9.98 -8.17
CA GLU A 107 0.76 -8.93 -8.58
C GLU A 107 0.75 -7.75 -7.61
N ILE A 108 1.88 -7.05 -7.59
CA ILE A 108 2.01 -5.76 -6.88
C ILE A 108 2.60 -4.77 -7.89
N GLU A 109 2.03 -3.57 -7.95
CA GLU A 109 2.61 -2.48 -8.74
C GLU A 109 3.33 -1.50 -7.83
N VAL A 110 4.54 -1.12 -8.20
CA VAL A 110 5.36 -0.18 -7.42
C VAL A 110 5.89 0.90 -8.37
N LEU A 111 5.74 2.16 -7.98
CA LEU A 111 6.29 3.26 -8.76
C LEU A 111 7.80 3.13 -8.87
N ASP A 112 8.33 3.35 -10.07
CA ASP A 112 9.78 3.36 -10.29
C ASP A 112 10.40 4.46 -9.44
N GLY A 113 11.47 4.11 -8.72
CA GLY A 113 12.11 5.01 -7.76
C GLY A 113 11.76 4.74 -6.31
N ASN A 114 10.67 4.01 -6.05
CA ASN A 114 10.26 3.68 -4.68
C ASN A 114 11.05 2.48 -4.14
N GLU A 115 12.33 2.70 -3.87
CA GLU A 115 13.24 1.65 -3.41
C GLU A 115 12.83 1.01 -2.08
N PRO A 116 12.33 1.75 -1.07
CA PRO A 116 11.88 1.12 0.17
C PRO A 116 10.77 0.09 -0.04
N ALA A 117 9.81 0.38 -0.93
CA ALA A 117 8.74 -0.56 -1.22
C ALA A 117 9.27 -1.80 -1.95
N LEU A 118 10.14 -1.60 -2.94
CA LEU A 118 10.76 -2.73 -3.65
C LEU A 118 11.52 -3.63 -2.67
N ALA A 119 12.24 -3.04 -1.71
CA ALA A 119 12.98 -3.80 -0.71
C ALA A 119 12.05 -4.59 0.23
N LEU A 120 10.94 -3.98 0.64
CA LEU A 120 9.95 -4.65 1.49
C LEU A 120 9.40 -5.89 0.77
N TYR A 121 8.95 -5.71 -0.47
CA TYR A 121 8.32 -6.80 -1.22
C TYR A 121 9.33 -7.89 -1.57
N ALA A 122 10.59 -7.53 -1.79
CA ALA A 122 11.65 -8.51 -2.04
C ALA A 122 11.82 -9.49 -0.88
N LYS A 123 11.58 -9.05 0.36
CA LYS A 123 11.64 -9.93 1.54
C LYS A 123 10.61 -11.06 1.47
N PHE A 124 9.53 -10.86 0.72
CA PHE A 124 8.47 -11.86 0.55
C PHE A 124 8.55 -12.59 -0.77
N GLY A 125 9.67 -12.45 -1.49
CA GLY A 125 9.92 -13.17 -2.73
C GLY A 125 9.39 -12.49 -3.98
N PHE A 126 8.94 -11.25 -3.89
CA PHE A 126 8.46 -10.50 -5.05
C PHE A 126 9.61 -9.87 -5.81
N THR A 127 9.63 -10.08 -7.12
CA THR A 127 10.63 -9.49 -8.01
C THR A 127 9.93 -8.85 -9.19
N THR A 128 10.59 -7.88 -9.81
CA THR A 128 10.04 -7.20 -10.99
C THR A 128 10.05 -8.17 -12.19
N VAL A 129 8.86 -8.42 -12.74
CA VAL A 129 8.72 -9.27 -13.93
C VAL A 129 8.54 -8.44 -15.19
N ARG A 130 8.10 -7.18 -15.08
CA ARG A 130 8.04 -6.24 -16.20
C ARG A 130 7.92 -4.81 -15.67
N MET A 131 8.26 -3.86 -16.55
CA MET A 131 8.06 -2.44 -16.31
C MET A 131 6.97 -1.95 -17.26
N VAL A 132 6.06 -1.12 -16.76
CA VAL A 132 4.95 -0.59 -17.54
C VAL A 132 4.94 0.92 -17.42
N THR A 133 4.81 1.60 -18.56
CA THR A 133 4.66 3.06 -18.61
C THR A 133 3.23 3.39 -19.00
N GLY A 134 2.62 4.32 -18.27
CA GLY A 134 1.24 4.72 -18.50
C GLY A 134 0.94 6.03 -17.79
N VAL A 135 -0.28 6.18 -17.31
CA VAL A 135 -0.70 7.37 -16.56
C VAL A 135 -1.12 6.97 -15.15
N MET A 136 -1.02 7.93 -14.22
CA MET A 136 -1.37 7.71 -12.82
C MET A 136 -2.88 7.43 -12.70
N PRO A 137 -3.27 6.28 -12.11
CA PRO A 137 -4.69 6.04 -11.85
C PRO A 137 -5.29 7.16 -11.01
N GLY A 138 -6.47 7.65 -11.40
CA GLY A 138 -7.15 8.73 -10.70
C GLY A 138 -6.56 10.11 -10.93
N ASN A 139 -5.40 10.23 -11.60
CA ASN A 139 -4.73 11.50 -11.87
C ASN A 139 -3.96 11.43 -13.19
N GLU A 140 -4.70 11.27 -14.28
CA GLU A 140 -4.19 10.84 -15.59
C GLU A 140 -3.31 11.88 -16.31
N SER A 141 -3.21 13.10 -15.79
CA SER A 141 -2.29 14.10 -16.35
C SER A 141 -0.82 13.78 -16.05
N PHE A 142 -0.56 12.84 -15.14
CA PHE A 142 0.81 12.47 -14.75
C PHE A 142 1.23 11.14 -15.38
N PRO A 143 2.26 11.15 -16.25
CA PRO A 143 2.84 9.90 -16.75
C PRO A 143 3.60 9.20 -15.62
N VAL A 144 3.52 7.88 -15.59
CA VAL A 144 4.21 7.08 -14.58
C VAL A 144 4.84 5.84 -15.20
N THR A 145 5.90 5.36 -14.56
CA THR A 145 6.49 4.05 -14.85
C THR A 145 6.38 3.22 -13.57
N VAL A 146 5.88 2.00 -13.70
CA VAL A 146 5.74 1.12 -12.55
C VAL A 146 6.44 -0.20 -12.80
N HIS A 147 6.94 -0.77 -11.70
CA HIS A 147 7.39 -2.16 -11.67
C HIS A 147 6.17 -3.03 -11.39
N VAL A 148 5.99 -4.09 -12.16
CA VAL A 148 5.00 -5.11 -11.84
C VAL A 148 5.77 -6.27 -11.22
N LEU A 149 5.41 -6.64 -9.99
CA LEU A 149 6.11 -7.65 -9.22
C LEU A 149 5.25 -8.90 -9.06
N GLU A 150 5.91 -10.05 -9.13
CA GLU A 150 5.28 -11.34 -8.81
C GLU A 150 6.24 -12.13 -7.93
N ARG A 151 5.69 -13.08 -7.18
CA ARG A 151 6.52 -14.00 -6.39
C ARG A 151 7.13 -15.05 -7.29
N GLN A 152 8.37 -15.38 -7.01
CA GLN A 152 9.10 -16.44 -7.73
C GLN A 152 9.13 -17.73 -6.93
#